data_6572d8bbcf6da52165504aea671fad2e
#
_entry.id   6572d8bbcf6da52165504aea671fad2e
#
_cell.length_a   1.000
_cell.length_b   1.000
_cell.length_c   1.000
_cell.angle_alpha   90.00
_cell.angle_beta   90.00
_cell.angle_gamma   90.00
#
_symmetry.space_group_name_H-M   'P 1'
#
loop_
_entity.id
_entity.type
_entity.pdbx_description
1 polymer ?
#
loop_
_entity_poly.entity_id
_entity_poly.type
_entity_poly.pdbx_seq_one_letter_code
_entity_poly.pdbx_strand_id
1 'polypeptide(L)'
;MSETKTEKATFGAGCFWQVEEAYRDTPGVIETAVGYEGGHVENPSYEQVCSGNTGHAEVTQVTFDPEQVSYEELVEKFWAVHDPTQLNRQGPDVGDQYRTVIFTHSDEQAEIARRSLENARQRFRDPIVTTVEPATGFWKAEEYHQCYLQKRQEQGGLLGMLMGR
;
A
#
# COMPACT_ATOMS: atom_id res chain seq x y z
N MET A 1 11.55 16.08 -26.75
CA MET A 1 10.73 16.30 -25.54
C MET A 1 10.86 15.10 -24.65
N SER A 2 11.36 15.30 -23.46
CA SER A 2 11.51 14.20 -22.54
C SER A 2 10.22 13.97 -21.77
N GLU A 3 9.69 12.77 -21.88
CA GLU A 3 8.59 12.36 -21.02
C GLU A 3 9.15 11.98 -19.66
N THR A 4 8.48 12.40 -18.62
CA THR A 4 8.84 11.97 -17.26
C THR A 4 8.61 10.48 -17.17
N LYS A 5 9.68 9.75 -16.89
CA LYS A 5 9.57 8.32 -16.63
C LYS A 5 9.02 8.11 -15.24
N THR A 6 7.96 7.36 -15.14
CA THR A 6 7.37 7.00 -13.87
C THR A 6 7.65 5.53 -13.56
N GLU A 7 7.65 5.20 -12.30
CA GLU A 7 7.76 3.83 -11.82
C GLU A 7 6.59 3.51 -10.90
N LYS A 8 6.37 2.24 -10.68
CA LYS A 8 5.33 1.77 -9.78
C LYS A 8 5.93 1.06 -8.58
N ALA A 9 5.32 1.28 -7.41
CA ALA A 9 5.64 0.59 -6.18
C ALA A 9 4.34 0.07 -5.58
N THR A 10 4.34 -1.15 -5.08
CA THR A 10 3.11 -1.77 -4.55
C THR A 10 3.36 -2.29 -3.14
N PHE A 11 2.53 -1.84 -2.21
CA PHE A 11 2.71 -2.11 -0.78
C PHE A 11 1.42 -2.64 -0.15
N GLY A 12 1.54 -3.72 0.61
CA GLY A 12 0.49 -4.20 1.50
C GLY A 12 0.90 -3.94 2.94
N ALA A 13 0.11 -3.18 3.67
CA ALA A 13 0.44 -2.73 5.03
C ALA A 13 -0.82 -2.56 5.88
N GLY A 14 -1.74 -3.52 5.79
CA GLY A 14 -3.02 -3.43 6.48
C GLY A 14 -4.10 -2.84 5.59
N CYS A 15 -5.03 -2.11 6.18
CA CYS A 15 -6.14 -1.50 5.43
C CYS A 15 -5.60 -0.54 4.38
N PHE A 16 -5.93 -0.77 3.13
CA PHE A 16 -5.39 0.04 2.02
C PHE A 16 -5.89 1.48 2.03
N TRP A 17 -6.99 1.80 2.71
CA TRP A 17 -7.44 3.18 2.86
C TRP A 17 -6.40 4.04 3.59
N GLN A 18 -5.82 3.49 4.66
CA GLN A 18 -4.82 4.20 5.46
C GLN A 18 -3.47 4.29 4.74
N VAL A 19 -3.11 3.21 4.04
CA VAL A 19 -1.84 3.17 3.30
C VAL A 19 -1.89 4.16 2.14
N GLU A 20 -2.98 4.21 1.40
CA GLU A 20 -3.13 5.18 0.31
C GLU A 20 -3.02 6.61 0.83
N GLU A 21 -3.70 6.92 1.93
CA GLU A 21 -3.65 8.27 2.51
C GLU A 21 -2.22 8.66 2.89
N ALA A 22 -1.44 7.70 3.43
CA ALA A 22 -0.06 7.95 3.80
C ALA A 22 0.83 8.30 2.60
N TYR A 23 0.61 7.64 1.45
CA TYR A 23 1.45 7.86 0.27
C TYR A 23 0.96 8.99 -0.63
N ARG A 24 -0.33 9.26 -0.65
CA ARG A 24 -0.96 10.21 -1.57
C ARG A 24 -0.30 11.60 -1.55
N ASP A 25 0.07 12.09 -0.39
CA ASP A 25 0.63 13.43 -0.23
C ASP A 25 2.17 13.44 -0.23
N THR A 26 2.81 12.32 -0.52
CA THR A 26 4.27 12.25 -0.55
C THR A 26 4.80 12.97 -1.79
N PRO A 27 5.72 13.96 -1.64
CA PRO A 27 6.30 14.63 -2.80
C PRO A 27 6.94 13.62 -3.76
N GLY A 28 6.65 13.76 -5.04
CA GLY A 28 7.12 12.84 -6.06
C GLY A 28 6.15 11.72 -6.41
N VAL A 29 5.14 11.50 -5.58
CA VAL A 29 4.06 10.57 -5.89
C VAL A 29 3.06 11.27 -6.79
N ILE A 30 2.82 10.68 -7.97
CA ILE A 30 1.97 11.25 -9.01
C ILE A 30 0.54 10.76 -8.87
N GLU A 31 0.39 9.47 -8.58
CA GLU A 31 -0.91 8.81 -8.51
C GLU A 31 -0.86 7.65 -7.54
N THR A 32 -1.99 7.39 -6.89
CA THR A 32 -2.17 6.20 -6.06
C THR A 32 -3.42 5.46 -6.48
N ALA A 33 -3.44 4.15 -6.32
CA ALA A 33 -4.62 3.33 -6.52
C ALA A 33 -4.59 2.20 -5.50
N VAL A 34 -5.74 1.82 -4.98
CA VAL A 34 -5.85 0.68 -4.08
C VAL A 34 -6.45 -0.51 -4.79
N GLY A 35 -6.06 -1.70 -4.38
CA GLY A 35 -6.51 -2.91 -5.02
C GLY A 35 -6.06 -4.17 -4.29
N TYR A 36 -6.02 -5.26 -5.04
CA TYR A 36 -5.74 -6.59 -4.52
C TYR A 36 -4.64 -7.24 -5.34
N GLU A 37 -3.76 -7.95 -4.69
CA GLU A 37 -2.66 -8.61 -5.37
C GLU A 37 -2.13 -9.80 -4.55
N GLY A 38 -1.53 -10.77 -5.24
CA GLY A 38 -0.85 -11.90 -4.61
C GLY A 38 -1.71 -13.13 -4.41
N GLY A 39 -2.98 -13.08 -4.75
CA GLY A 39 -3.91 -14.21 -4.62
C GLY A 39 -4.15 -14.96 -5.92
N HIS A 40 -5.15 -15.83 -5.89
CA HIS A 40 -5.43 -16.74 -6.99
C HIS A 40 -6.79 -16.50 -7.68
N VAL A 41 -7.60 -15.57 -7.18
CA VAL A 41 -8.91 -15.26 -7.76
C VAL A 41 -8.75 -14.08 -8.72
N GLU A 42 -9.22 -14.25 -9.96
CA GLU A 42 -9.20 -13.19 -10.96
C GLU A 42 -10.34 -12.21 -10.71
N ASN A 43 -10.06 -10.92 -10.91
CA ASN A 43 -11.01 -9.84 -10.77
C ASN A 43 -11.84 -9.94 -9.48
N PRO A 44 -11.18 -10.02 -8.32
CA PRO A 44 -11.88 -10.22 -7.05
C PRO A 44 -12.68 -9.00 -6.65
N SER A 45 -13.78 -9.22 -5.92
CA SER A 45 -14.51 -8.16 -5.26
C SER A 45 -13.98 -7.97 -3.83
N TYR A 46 -14.29 -6.82 -3.23
CA TYR A 46 -13.94 -6.56 -1.83
C TYR A 46 -14.54 -7.64 -0.91
N GLU A 47 -15.78 -8.03 -1.16
CA GLU A 47 -16.45 -9.08 -0.38
C GLU A 47 -15.72 -10.40 -0.47
N GLN A 48 -15.26 -10.78 -1.66
CA GLN A 48 -14.50 -12.02 -1.86
C GLN A 48 -13.18 -11.95 -1.08
N VAL A 49 -12.46 -10.84 -1.15
CA VAL A 49 -11.20 -10.68 -0.43
C VAL A 49 -11.42 -10.76 1.08
N CYS A 50 -12.46 -10.11 1.59
CA CYS A 50 -12.79 -10.14 3.01
C CYS A 50 -13.23 -11.52 3.50
N SER A 51 -13.68 -12.39 2.61
CA SER A 51 -14.04 -13.77 2.98
C SER A 51 -12.82 -14.62 3.36
N GLY A 52 -11.62 -14.17 2.97
CA GLY A 52 -10.37 -14.86 3.28
C GLY A 52 -10.04 -16.01 2.33
N ASN A 53 -10.78 -16.17 1.22
CA ASN A 53 -10.61 -17.30 0.31
C ASN A 53 -9.89 -16.97 -0.99
N THR A 54 -9.47 -15.71 -1.18
CA THR A 54 -8.82 -15.29 -2.43
C THR A 54 -7.31 -15.37 -2.40
N GLY A 55 -6.70 -15.33 -1.22
CA GLY A 55 -5.27 -15.24 -1.06
C GLY A 55 -4.70 -13.86 -1.36
N HIS A 56 -5.53 -12.91 -1.78
CA HIS A 56 -5.08 -11.55 -2.09
C HIS A 56 -4.80 -10.72 -0.84
N ALA A 57 -3.80 -9.86 -0.93
CA ALA A 57 -3.59 -8.79 0.04
C ALA A 57 -4.26 -7.52 -0.46
N GLU A 58 -4.74 -6.69 0.45
CA GLU A 58 -5.10 -5.31 0.14
C GLU A 58 -3.80 -4.53 -0.06
N VAL A 59 -3.66 -3.90 -1.22
CA VAL A 59 -2.43 -3.19 -1.56
C VAL A 59 -2.72 -1.79 -2.07
N THR A 60 -1.71 -0.92 -1.93
CA THR A 60 -1.70 0.41 -2.55
C THR A 60 -0.61 0.38 -3.60
N GLN A 61 -0.98 0.71 -4.83
CA GLN A 61 -0.03 0.89 -5.91
C GLN A 61 0.25 2.38 -6.07
N VAL A 62 1.53 2.73 -6.01
CA VAL A 62 2.00 4.11 -6.07
C VAL A 62 2.72 4.31 -7.39
N THR A 63 2.29 5.32 -8.16
CA THR A 63 3.02 5.75 -9.35
C THR A 63 3.84 6.96 -8.96
N PHE A 64 5.15 6.92 -9.14
CA PHE A 64 6.05 7.97 -8.67
C PHE A 64 7.07 8.37 -9.71
N ASP A 65 7.58 9.59 -9.55
CA ASP A 65 8.66 10.14 -10.35
C ASP A 65 9.99 9.87 -9.61
N PRO A 66 10.84 8.96 -10.14
CA PRO A 66 12.08 8.60 -9.45
C PRO A 66 13.10 9.74 -9.38
N GLU A 67 12.90 10.82 -10.12
CA GLU A 67 13.74 12.01 -9.99
C GLU A 67 13.35 12.87 -8.79
N GLN A 68 12.12 12.73 -8.28
CA GLN A 68 11.62 13.49 -7.14
C GLN A 68 11.64 12.69 -5.85
N VAL A 69 11.37 11.39 -5.92
CA VAL A 69 11.40 10.50 -4.77
C VAL A 69 11.94 9.15 -5.21
N SER A 70 12.83 8.56 -4.41
CA SER A 70 13.41 7.27 -4.74
C SER A 70 12.51 6.12 -4.26
N TYR A 71 12.66 4.96 -4.88
CA TYR A 71 12.00 3.75 -4.40
C TYR A 71 12.40 3.44 -2.95
N GLU A 72 13.69 3.63 -2.63
CA GLU A 72 14.20 3.42 -1.28
C GLU A 72 13.47 4.30 -0.26
N GLU A 73 13.22 5.57 -0.58
CA GLU A 73 12.46 6.47 0.29
C GLU A 73 11.03 6.00 0.50
N LEU A 74 10.38 5.47 -0.54
CA LEU A 74 9.04 4.91 -0.43
C LEU A 74 9.02 3.67 0.45
N VAL A 75 10.03 2.81 0.35
CA VAL A 75 10.16 1.63 1.22
C VAL A 75 10.44 2.04 2.67
N GLU A 76 11.27 3.07 2.88
CA GLU A 76 11.49 3.59 4.24
C GLU A 76 10.18 4.06 4.87
N LYS A 77 9.34 4.73 4.09
CA LYS A 77 8.02 5.16 4.54
C LYS A 77 7.13 3.97 4.92
N PHE A 78 7.24 2.87 4.16
CA PHE A 78 6.51 1.63 4.42
C PHE A 78 6.70 1.15 5.88
N TRP A 79 7.95 1.19 6.37
CA TRP A 79 8.24 0.77 7.75
C TRP A 79 7.63 1.72 8.79
N ALA A 80 7.35 2.94 8.41
CA ALA A 80 6.79 3.96 9.31
C ALA A 80 5.26 3.96 9.34
N VAL A 81 4.59 3.46 8.29
CA VAL A 81 3.13 3.57 8.18
C VAL A 81 2.38 2.43 8.85
N HIS A 82 3.07 1.37 9.26
CA HIS A 82 2.42 0.21 9.88
C HIS A 82 3.40 -0.56 10.77
N ASP A 83 2.90 -1.57 11.45
CA ASP A 83 3.73 -2.48 12.25
C ASP A 83 4.04 -3.73 11.41
N PRO A 84 5.27 -3.86 10.87
CA PRO A 84 5.62 -4.99 10.00
C PRO A 84 5.91 -6.29 10.76
N THR A 85 5.69 -6.31 12.07
CA THR A 85 5.90 -7.50 12.91
C THR A 85 4.62 -8.30 13.14
N GLN A 86 3.46 -7.81 12.64
CA GLN A 86 2.19 -8.49 12.83
C GLN A 86 1.89 -9.41 11.65
N LEU A 87 1.81 -10.70 11.92
CA LEU A 87 1.56 -11.70 10.87
C LEU A 87 0.08 -11.75 10.53
N ASN A 88 -0.23 -11.55 9.25
CA ASN A 88 -1.60 -11.64 8.70
C ASN A 88 -2.61 -10.80 9.48
N ARG A 89 -2.17 -9.63 9.93
CA ARG A 89 -3.05 -8.68 10.63
C ARG A 89 -2.37 -7.32 10.73
N GLN A 90 -3.17 -6.31 11.01
CA GLN A 90 -2.63 -4.99 11.35
C GLN A 90 -3.59 -4.33 12.34
N GLY A 91 -3.15 -4.22 13.60
CA GLY A 91 -4.00 -3.69 14.66
C GLY A 91 -5.28 -4.52 14.80
N PRO A 92 -6.46 -3.87 14.74
CA PRO A 92 -7.74 -4.58 14.87
C PRO A 92 -8.15 -5.36 13.62
N ASP A 93 -7.48 -5.12 12.47
CA ASP A 93 -7.81 -5.77 11.22
C ASP A 93 -7.09 -7.12 11.14
N VAL A 94 -7.83 -8.22 11.18
CA VAL A 94 -7.29 -9.57 11.22
C VAL A 94 -7.65 -10.30 9.93
N GLY A 95 -6.66 -10.95 9.32
CA GLY A 95 -6.82 -11.73 8.10
C GLY A 95 -5.61 -11.56 7.20
N ASP A 96 -5.37 -12.55 6.31
CA ASP A 96 -4.23 -12.52 5.41
C ASP A 96 -4.33 -11.38 4.37
N GLN A 97 -5.52 -10.82 4.14
CA GLN A 97 -5.68 -9.65 3.28
C GLN A 97 -4.98 -8.41 3.87
N TYR A 98 -4.72 -8.40 5.17
CA TYR A 98 -4.05 -7.29 5.86
C TYR A 98 -2.56 -7.55 6.11
N ARG A 99 -1.99 -8.56 5.45
CA ARG A 99 -0.59 -8.91 5.66
C ARG A 99 0.37 -7.85 5.13
N THR A 100 1.53 -7.79 5.74
CA THR A 100 2.60 -6.89 5.35
C THR A 100 3.41 -7.53 4.20
N VAL A 101 3.43 -6.87 3.06
CA VAL A 101 4.08 -7.40 1.85
C VAL A 101 4.52 -6.25 0.92
N ILE A 102 5.66 -6.45 0.26
CA ILE A 102 6.13 -5.57 -0.79
C ILE A 102 6.14 -6.39 -2.09
N PHE A 103 5.36 -5.95 -3.09
CA PHE A 103 5.39 -6.55 -4.41
C PHE A 103 6.33 -5.73 -5.29
N THR A 104 7.34 -6.37 -5.86
CA THR A 104 8.39 -5.68 -6.62
C THR A 104 8.16 -5.79 -8.12
N HIS A 105 8.44 -4.71 -8.83
CA HIS A 105 8.23 -4.61 -10.28
C HIS A 105 9.53 -4.77 -11.07
N SER A 106 10.65 -5.00 -10.39
CA SER A 106 11.95 -5.21 -11.03
C SER A 106 12.92 -5.87 -10.05
N ASP A 107 13.98 -6.44 -10.55
CA ASP A 107 15.04 -7.02 -9.72
C ASP A 107 15.72 -5.94 -8.86
N GLU A 108 15.86 -4.73 -9.40
CA GLU A 108 16.40 -3.61 -8.66
C GLU A 108 15.54 -3.27 -7.45
N GLN A 109 14.21 -3.20 -7.64
CA GLN A 109 13.30 -2.97 -6.53
C GLN A 109 13.40 -4.08 -5.49
N ALA A 110 13.48 -5.33 -5.92
CA ALA A 110 13.62 -6.46 -5.01
C ALA A 110 14.87 -6.34 -4.15
N GLU A 111 15.98 -5.96 -4.75
CA GLU A 111 17.24 -5.77 -4.02
C GLU A 111 17.13 -4.64 -3.00
N ILE A 112 16.59 -3.50 -3.42
CA ILE A 112 16.39 -2.33 -2.55
C ILE A 112 15.47 -2.70 -1.39
N ALA A 113 14.35 -3.36 -1.67
CA ALA A 113 13.37 -3.73 -0.64
C ALA A 113 13.98 -4.70 0.38
N ARG A 114 14.74 -5.69 -0.07
CA ARG A 114 15.40 -6.66 0.83
C ARG A 114 16.46 -6.00 1.69
N ARG A 115 17.25 -5.10 1.11
CA ARG A 115 18.27 -4.35 1.86
C ARG A 115 17.63 -3.46 2.91
N SER A 116 16.56 -2.77 2.53
CA SER A 116 15.81 -1.92 3.46
C SER A 116 15.22 -2.74 4.61
N LEU A 117 14.66 -3.91 4.30
CA LEU A 117 14.11 -4.82 5.31
C LEU A 117 15.19 -5.23 6.31
N GLU A 118 16.36 -5.60 5.82
CA GLU A 118 17.48 -6.00 6.66
C GLU A 118 17.89 -4.87 7.62
N ASN A 119 17.95 -3.64 7.10
CA ASN A 119 18.25 -2.47 7.91
C ASN A 119 17.14 -2.17 8.91
N ALA A 120 15.89 -2.38 8.53
CA ALA A 120 14.74 -2.09 9.38
C ALA A 120 14.61 -3.06 10.56
N ARG A 121 15.16 -4.26 10.46
CA ARG A 121 15.09 -5.25 11.54
C ARG A 121 15.56 -4.73 12.88
N GLN A 122 16.53 -3.82 12.86
CA GLN A 122 17.10 -3.25 14.08
C GLN A 122 16.19 -2.23 14.76
N ARG A 123 15.16 -1.77 14.06
CA ARG A 123 14.23 -0.74 14.55
C ARG A 123 13.06 -1.33 15.32
N PHE A 124 12.87 -2.64 15.24
CA PHE A 124 11.71 -3.31 15.83
C PHE A 124 12.17 -4.35 16.84
N ARG A 125 11.41 -4.45 17.93
CA ARG A 125 11.68 -5.43 18.98
C ARG A 125 11.36 -6.85 18.52
N ASP A 126 10.23 -7.01 17.84
CA ASP A 126 9.77 -8.30 17.32
C ASP A 126 10.26 -8.52 15.89
N PRO A 127 10.36 -9.77 15.44
CA PRO A 127 10.79 -10.03 14.07
C PRO A 127 9.87 -9.44 13.03
N ILE A 128 10.44 -8.85 11.97
CA ILE A 128 9.67 -8.37 10.82
C ILE A 128 9.19 -9.60 10.03
N VAL A 129 7.89 -9.63 9.72
CA VAL A 129 7.27 -10.73 8.97
C VAL A 129 6.90 -10.32 7.53
N THR A 130 7.30 -9.13 7.10
CA THR A 130 7.07 -8.65 5.74
C THR A 130 7.72 -9.58 4.73
N THR A 131 6.98 -9.95 3.68
CA THR A 131 7.54 -10.69 2.54
C THR A 131 7.83 -9.73 1.40
N VAL A 132 8.87 -10.02 0.63
CA VAL A 132 9.22 -9.31 -0.59
C VAL A 132 9.01 -10.29 -1.74
N GLU A 133 8.01 -10.02 -2.59
CA GLU A 133 7.58 -10.94 -3.64
C GLU A 133 7.51 -10.21 -4.98
N PRO A 134 7.75 -10.91 -6.10
CA PRO A 134 7.54 -10.30 -7.40
C PRO A 134 6.06 -9.98 -7.63
N ALA A 135 5.80 -8.87 -8.32
CA ALA A 135 4.43 -8.48 -8.66
C ALA A 135 3.78 -9.56 -9.53
N THR A 136 2.54 -9.92 -9.20
CA THR A 136 1.80 -10.97 -9.92
C THR A 136 0.66 -10.41 -10.75
N GLY A 137 0.25 -9.18 -10.50
CA GLY A 137 -0.85 -8.54 -11.19
C GLY A 137 -1.74 -7.80 -10.22
N PHE A 138 -1.95 -6.54 -10.49
CA PHE A 138 -2.74 -5.65 -9.63
C PHE A 138 -4.19 -5.64 -10.13
N TRP A 139 -5.12 -5.99 -9.24
CA TRP A 139 -6.55 -5.89 -9.50
C TRP A 139 -7.08 -4.65 -8.78
N LYS A 140 -7.39 -3.60 -9.54
CA LYS A 140 -7.87 -2.36 -8.95
C LYS A 140 -9.18 -2.58 -8.20
N ALA A 141 -9.24 -2.08 -6.97
CA ALA A 141 -10.44 -2.17 -6.15
C ALA A 141 -11.53 -1.25 -6.69
N GLU A 142 -12.75 -1.47 -6.24
CA GLU A 142 -13.92 -0.71 -6.62
C GLU A 142 -13.69 0.80 -6.42
N GLU A 143 -14.32 1.62 -7.25
CA GLU A 143 -14.07 3.07 -7.25
C GLU A 143 -14.34 3.72 -5.88
N TYR A 144 -15.30 3.20 -5.12
CA TYR A 144 -15.61 3.78 -3.82
C TYR A 144 -14.48 3.61 -2.79
N HIS A 145 -13.53 2.68 -3.04
CA HIS A 145 -12.35 2.51 -2.19
C HIS A 145 -11.23 3.49 -2.55
N GLN A 146 -11.22 4.02 -3.76
CA GLN A 146 -10.13 4.91 -4.21
C GLN A 146 -10.20 6.24 -3.48
N CYS A 147 -9.07 6.64 -2.86
CA CYS A 147 -8.98 7.88 -2.08
C CYS A 147 -10.08 7.98 -1.01
N TYR A 148 -10.40 6.86 -0.38
CA TYR A 148 -11.52 6.74 0.56
C TYR A 148 -11.43 7.75 1.71
N LEU A 149 -10.29 7.86 2.38
CA LEU A 149 -10.14 8.76 3.51
C LEU A 149 -10.19 10.23 3.09
N GLN A 150 -9.64 10.56 1.91
CA GLN A 150 -9.74 11.91 1.37
C GLN A 150 -11.21 12.29 1.11
N LYS A 151 -11.95 11.41 0.47
CA LYS A 151 -13.38 11.63 0.19
C LYS A 151 -14.18 11.82 1.47
N ARG A 152 -13.88 11.04 2.50
CA ARG A 152 -14.55 11.15 3.79
C ARG A 152 -14.25 12.48 4.48
N GLN A 153 -12.99 12.93 4.43
CA GLN A 153 -12.61 14.24 4.99
C GLN A 153 -13.32 15.39 4.27
N GLU A 154 -13.41 15.34 2.96
CA GLU A 154 -14.10 16.34 2.15
C GLU A 154 -15.60 16.39 2.50
N GLN A 155 -16.25 15.23 2.62
CA GLN A 155 -17.65 15.13 3.01
C GLN A 155 -17.86 15.66 4.43
N GLY A 156 -16.98 15.30 5.36
CA GLY A 156 -17.06 15.78 6.73
C GLY A 156 -16.89 17.30 6.83
N GLY A 157 -15.95 17.87 6.07
CA GLY A 157 -15.75 19.31 5.99
C GLY A 157 -16.96 20.03 5.45
N LEU A 158 -17.52 19.54 4.33
CA LEU A 158 -18.71 20.12 3.72
C LEU A 158 -19.91 20.03 4.66
N LEU A 159 -20.11 18.89 5.28
CA LEU A 159 -21.20 18.69 6.21
C LEU A 159 -21.07 19.63 7.42
N GLY A 160 -19.87 19.80 7.94
CA GLY A 160 -19.61 20.73 9.03
C GLY A 160 -19.95 22.16 8.65
N MET A 161 -19.64 22.59 7.43
CA MET A 161 -19.99 23.92 6.93
C MET A 161 -21.51 24.07 6.84
N LEU A 162 -22.22 23.08 6.31
CA LEU A 162 -23.67 23.12 6.15
C LEU A 162 -24.38 23.15 7.50
N MET A 163 -23.78 22.60 8.52
CA MET A 163 -24.36 22.58 9.88
C MET A 163 -23.90 23.76 10.74
N GLY A 164 -23.23 24.74 10.18
CA GLY A 164 -22.84 25.97 10.85
C GLY A 164 -21.71 25.82 11.87
N ARG A 165 -20.85 24.88 11.67
CA ARG A 165 -19.66 24.67 12.50
C ARG A 165 -18.46 25.43 12.03
#